data_161386d4e1760f06c9ec11e1555e03c1
#
_entry.id   161386d4e1760f06c9ec11e1555e03c1
#
_cell.length_a   1.000
_cell.length_b   1.000
_cell.length_c   1.000
_cell.angle_alpha   90.00
_cell.angle_beta   90.00
_cell.angle_gamma   90.00
#
_symmetry.space_group_name_H-M   'P 1'
#
loop_
_entity.id
_entity.type
_entity.pdbx_description
1 polymer ?
#
loop_
_entity_poly.entity_id
_entity_poly.type
_entity_poly.pdbx_seq_one_letter_code
_entity_poly.pdbx_strand_id
1 'polypeptide(L)'
;MNSERTRLAALYGGLLVMAGVLLLAIVYLLVSENVYAGIVTAVAPAVPAARLDAGTAAPTLPTSEWAQTAVIEPGQYAVAQKVSTAAGDAALSQLLTVSGVSLAVYSALSVALAWWMAGRVLRPVGVITARARRLSGSNLHERIALKAPPGELKELADTFDGMLDRIQQLVAARQRFAANAAHELRTPLAVQRAAAEIGLADDPPPEKVAWIRDKLIDTADNSERLIEGLLLLAVSDEGLRRRERVALDETVTTVTDALAAEAKERDITVEVAARPVTVEGDAVLLGHLVHNLVANALRHNHPGGTVTVRVGPDGLEVANTGPRVDPAALPLLFEPFRRARARRHAPGEGAGLGLSIVASVARAHGGDVGARANPGGGLTARVTLPTRLPAARAQ
;
A
#
# COMPACT_ATOMS: atom_id res chain seq x y z
N MET A 1 -4.91 -9.65 -23.56
CA MET A 1 -3.66 -10.33 -23.17
C MET A 1 -2.87 -10.90 -24.35
N ASN A 2 -3.49 -11.38 -25.42
CA ASN A 2 -2.75 -11.87 -26.58
C ASN A 2 -1.96 -10.76 -27.33
N SER A 3 -2.45 -9.51 -27.33
CA SER A 3 -1.79 -8.40 -28.00
C SER A 3 -0.46 -7.99 -27.38
N GLU A 4 -0.32 -8.02 -26.05
CA GLU A 4 0.92 -7.64 -25.37
C GLU A 4 2.00 -8.73 -25.52
N ARG A 5 1.59 -10.00 -25.46
CA ARG A 5 2.51 -11.12 -25.74
C ARG A 5 3.04 -11.06 -27.17
N THR A 6 2.15 -10.82 -28.14
CA THR A 6 2.53 -10.68 -29.53
C THR A 6 3.41 -9.46 -29.78
N ARG A 7 3.16 -8.34 -29.14
CA ARG A 7 4.01 -7.13 -29.23
C ARG A 7 5.41 -7.35 -28.67
N LEU A 8 5.53 -7.94 -27.48
CA LEU A 8 6.83 -8.25 -26.86
C LEU A 8 7.58 -9.31 -27.65
N ALA A 9 6.92 -10.38 -28.06
CA ALA A 9 7.52 -11.41 -28.90
C ALA A 9 7.99 -10.85 -30.27
N ALA A 10 7.21 -9.94 -30.86
CA ALA A 10 7.58 -9.28 -32.12
C ALA A 10 8.76 -8.32 -31.93
N LEU A 11 8.81 -7.55 -30.84
CA LEU A 11 9.93 -6.64 -30.55
C LEU A 11 11.23 -7.39 -30.26
N TYR A 12 11.23 -8.35 -29.33
CA TYR A 12 12.43 -9.10 -28.98
C TYR A 12 12.82 -10.09 -30.08
N GLY A 13 11.87 -10.78 -30.70
CA GLY A 13 12.12 -11.64 -31.82
C GLY A 13 12.65 -10.86 -33.03
N GLY A 14 12.05 -9.72 -33.35
CA GLY A 14 12.49 -8.83 -34.42
C GLY A 14 13.92 -8.29 -34.18
N LEU A 15 14.23 -7.87 -32.95
CA LEU A 15 15.57 -7.41 -32.56
C LEU A 15 16.63 -8.52 -32.75
N LEU A 16 16.33 -9.74 -32.31
CA LEU A 16 17.22 -10.87 -32.47
C LEU A 16 17.42 -11.28 -33.94
N VAL A 17 16.37 -11.26 -34.75
CA VAL A 17 16.45 -11.50 -36.19
C VAL A 17 17.28 -10.41 -36.87
N MET A 18 17.05 -9.13 -36.54
CA MET A 18 17.84 -8.00 -37.07
C MET A 18 19.32 -8.12 -36.72
N ALA A 19 19.66 -8.48 -35.48
CA ALA A 19 21.03 -8.73 -35.05
C ALA A 19 21.65 -9.90 -35.83
N GLY A 20 20.91 -11.00 -36.06
CA GLY A 20 21.34 -12.13 -36.87
C GLY A 20 21.62 -11.75 -38.33
N VAL A 21 20.72 -10.96 -38.94
CA VAL A 21 20.92 -10.44 -40.33
C VAL A 21 22.15 -9.56 -40.41
N LEU A 22 22.34 -8.65 -39.45
CA LEU A 22 23.49 -7.75 -39.39
C LEU A 22 24.79 -8.54 -39.24
N LEU A 23 24.84 -9.51 -38.34
CA LEU A 23 26.00 -10.39 -38.15
C LEU A 23 26.33 -11.15 -39.44
N LEU A 24 25.32 -11.69 -40.11
CA LEU A 24 25.48 -12.41 -41.35
C LEU A 24 25.99 -11.50 -42.47
N ALA A 25 25.49 -10.28 -42.57
CA ALA A 25 25.97 -9.28 -43.53
C ALA A 25 27.48 -8.96 -43.29
N ILE A 26 27.88 -8.78 -42.03
CA ILE A 26 29.28 -8.49 -41.64
C ILE A 26 30.15 -9.70 -42.01
N VAL A 27 29.75 -10.92 -41.67
CA VAL A 27 30.50 -12.15 -42.01
C VAL A 27 30.62 -12.29 -43.52
N TYR A 28 29.55 -12.08 -44.28
CA TYR A 28 29.56 -12.11 -45.72
C TYR A 28 30.55 -11.12 -46.32
N LEU A 29 30.53 -9.85 -45.89
CA LEU A 29 31.46 -8.80 -46.35
C LEU A 29 32.91 -9.19 -46.04
N LEU A 30 33.22 -9.64 -44.82
CA LEU A 30 34.55 -10.06 -44.42
C LEU A 30 35.06 -11.24 -45.22
N VAL A 31 34.21 -12.22 -45.47
CA VAL A 31 34.59 -13.42 -46.25
C VAL A 31 34.76 -13.06 -47.72
N SER A 32 33.87 -12.26 -48.30
CA SER A 32 33.97 -11.84 -49.72
C SER A 32 35.27 -11.06 -49.98
N GLU A 33 35.64 -10.10 -49.12
CA GLU A 33 36.87 -9.35 -49.21
C GLU A 33 38.13 -10.27 -49.09
N ASN A 34 38.12 -11.18 -48.10
CA ASN A 34 39.28 -12.07 -47.89
C ASN A 34 39.40 -13.14 -48.95
N VAL A 35 38.30 -13.66 -49.50
CA VAL A 35 38.32 -14.63 -50.60
C VAL A 35 38.90 -14.00 -51.87
N TYR A 36 38.46 -12.79 -52.21
CA TYR A 36 39.01 -12.06 -53.38
C TYR A 36 40.48 -11.71 -53.16
N ALA A 37 40.88 -11.20 -51.98
CA ALA A 37 42.27 -10.90 -51.64
C ALA A 37 43.17 -12.15 -51.68
N GLY A 38 42.69 -13.27 -51.14
CA GLY A 38 43.41 -14.55 -51.15
C GLY A 38 43.60 -15.16 -52.54
N ILE A 39 42.61 -15.04 -53.45
CA ILE A 39 42.71 -15.47 -54.82
C ILE A 39 43.72 -14.60 -55.59
N VAL A 40 43.69 -13.27 -55.39
CA VAL A 40 44.65 -12.34 -56.02
C VAL A 40 46.07 -12.62 -55.58
N THR A 41 46.32 -12.87 -54.29
CA THR A 41 47.68 -13.17 -53.76
C THR A 41 48.16 -14.56 -54.15
N ALA A 42 47.29 -15.54 -54.31
CA ALA A 42 47.67 -16.88 -54.79
C ALA A 42 48.01 -16.93 -56.27
N VAL A 43 47.43 -16.04 -57.10
CA VAL A 43 47.67 -15.98 -58.56
C VAL A 43 48.82 -15.04 -58.90
N ALA A 44 49.11 -14.01 -58.06
CA ALA A 44 50.19 -13.02 -58.30
C ALA A 44 51.62 -13.58 -58.45
N PRO A 45 52.08 -14.62 -57.72
CA PRO A 45 53.41 -15.18 -57.87
C PRO A 45 53.58 -16.05 -59.10
N ALA A 46 52.54 -16.34 -59.84
CA ALA A 46 52.60 -17.15 -61.05
C ALA A 46 52.86 -16.31 -62.32
N VAL A 47 53.06 -15.01 -62.21
CA VAL A 47 53.44 -14.14 -63.32
C VAL A 47 54.95 -13.93 -63.31
N PRO A 48 55.71 -14.55 -64.22
CA PRO A 48 57.14 -14.28 -64.31
C PRO A 48 57.33 -12.82 -64.68
N ALA A 49 58.21 -12.14 -63.95
CA ALA A 49 58.70 -10.81 -64.33
C ALA A 49 59.55 -10.84 -65.59
N ALA A 50 58.92 -11.11 -66.70
CA ALA A 50 59.54 -11.11 -67.97
C ALA A 50 59.10 -9.93 -68.84
N ARG A 51 59.40 -8.71 -68.41
CA ARG A 51 59.49 -7.53 -69.23
C ARG A 51 60.25 -6.46 -68.48
N LEU A 52 61.55 -6.55 -68.58
CA LEU A 52 62.40 -5.32 -68.50
C LEU A 52 63.61 -5.56 -69.39
N ASP A 53 63.61 -4.74 -70.42
CA ASP A 53 64.74 -4.24 -71.19
C ASP A 53 65.54 -5.18 -72.10
N ALA A 54 65.22 -5.01 -73.34
CA ALA A 54 66.19 -5.06 -74.42
C ALA A 54 67.18 -3.96 -74.26
N GLY A 55 68.42 -4.30 -73.79
CA GLY A 55 69.58 -3.40 -73.94
C GLY A 55 70.39 -3.17 -72.68
N THR A 56 71.18 -4.17 -72.31
CA THR A 56 72.60 -4.01 -71.90
C THR A 56 73.18 -5.40 -71.55
N ALA A 57 74.41 -5.55 -71.92
CA ALA A 57 75.20 -6.79 -71.97
C ALA A 57 75.25 -7.57 -70.62
N ALA A 58 75.21 -8.90 -70.73
CA ALA A 58 75.36 -9.86 -69.66
C ALA A 58 76.71 -9.92 -68.98
N PRO A 59 76.75 -10.32 -67.71
CA PRO A 59 77.74 -11.29 -67.30
C PRO A 59 77.08 -12.68 -67.02
N THR A 60 77.72 -13.68 -67.52
CA THR A 60 77.52 -15.08 -67.36
C THR A 60 77.57 -15.50 -65.90
N LEU A 61 76.46 -16.07 -65.37
CA LEU A 61 76.43 -16.87 -64.15
C LEU A 61 75.90 -18.31 -64.44
N PRO A 62 76.37 -19.31 -63.74
CA PRO A 62 76.22 -20.69 -64.13
C PRO A 62 74.75 -21.18 -63.92
N THR A 63 74.20 -21.82 -64.89
CA THR A 63 72.97 -22.47 -64.93
C THR A 63 72.85 -23.54 -63.84
N SER A 64 72.12 -23.32 -62.80
CA SER A 64 71.58 -24.39 -61.97
C SER A 64 70.30 -24.90 -62.65
N GLU A 65 70.21 -26.14 -62.82
CA GLU A 65 69.25 -26.99 -63.61
C GLU A 65 67.81 -26.97 -63.11
N TRP A 66 67.35 -26.00 -62.42
CA TRP A 66 65.98 -25.99 -61.81
C TRP A 66 65.07 -24.85 -62.23
N ALA A 67 65.45 -24.06 -63.19
CA ALA A 67 64.53 -23.12 -63.81
C ALA A 67 63.97 -23.65 -65.15
N GLN A 68 63.26 -24.78 -65.10
CA GLN A 68 62.25 -25.02 -66.13
C GLN A 68 61.16 -23.98 -66.02
N THR A 69 61.37 -22.87 -66.71
CA THR A 69 60.35 -21.86 -66.97
C THR A 69 59.20 -22.55 -67.72
N ALA A 70 58.20 -22.96 -67.00
CA ALA A 70 56.92 -23.31 -67.56
C ALA A 70 56.39 -22.05 -68.28
N VAL A 71 56.59 -21.97 -69.58
CA VAL A 71 55.92 -21.02 -70.43
C VAL A 71 54.46 -21.38 -70.41
N ILE A 72 53.73 -20.78 -69.52
CA ILE A 72 52.28 -20.94 -69.45
C ILE A 72 51.72 -20.16 -70.67
N GLU A 73 51.15 -20.90 -71.61
CA GLU A 73 50.52 -20.31 -72.80
C GLU A 73 49.37 -19.36 -72.38
N PRO A 74 49.12 -18.26 -73.11
CA PRO A 74 48.06 -17.31 -72.79
C PRO A 74 46.67 -17.95 -72.56
N GLY A 75 46.39 -19.07 -73.19
CA GLY A 75 45.17 -19.86 -73.01
C GLY A 75 45.04 -20.53 -71.63
N GLN A 76 46.16 -20.91 -70.99
CA GLN A 76 46.11 -21.53 -69.66
C GLN A 76 45.85 -20.49 -68.56
N TYR A 77 46.26 -19.24 -68.71
CA TYR A 77 45.88 -18.14 -67.79
C TYR A 77 44.42 -17.87 -67.82
N ALA A 78 43.81 -17.83 -69.04
CA ALA A 78 42.41 -17.59 -69.18
C ALA A 78 41.55 -18.73 -68.56
N VAL A 79 42.03 -19.98 -68.65
CA VAL A 79 41.37 -21.13 -68.03
C VAL A 79 41.54 -21.12 -66.51
N ALA A 80 42.75 -20.84 -65.98
CA ALA A 80 42.99 -20.74 -64.56
C ALA A 80 42.17 -19.61 -63.91
N GLN A 81 42.08 -18.47 -64.54
CA GLN A 81 41.23 -17.35 -64.10
C GLN A 81 39.73 -17.67 -64.13
N LYS A 82 39.24 -18.37 -65.16
CA LYS A 82 37.84 -18.82 -65.22
C LYS A 82 37.55 -19.87 -64.18
N VAL A 83 38.45 -20.79 -63.85
CA VAL A 83 38.30 -21.80 -62.81
C VAL A 83 38.31 -21.16 -61.44
N SER A 84 39.22 -20.17 -61.18
CA SER A 84 39.26 -19.47 -59.90
C SER A 84 38.03 -18.62 -59.64
N THR A 85 37.51 -17.90 -60.65
CA THR A 85 36.28 -17.15 -60.53
C THR A 85 35.07 -18.06 -60.34
N ALA A 86 34.96 -19.17 -61.10
CA ALA A 86 33.89 -20.13 -60.92
C ALA A 86 33.92 -20.81 -59.54
N ALA A 87 35.12 -21.11 -59.03
CA ALA A 87 35.28 -21.66 -57.69
C ALA A 87 34.90 -20.63 -56.56
N GLY A 88 35.28 -19.40 -56.79
CA GLY A 88 34.89 -18.25 -55.90
C GLY A 88 33.37 -18.05 -55.86
N ASP A 89 32.72 -18.02 -57.05
CA ASP A 89 31.28 -17.88 -57.15
C ASP A 89 30.53 -19.09 -56.54
N ALA A 90 31.03 -20.31 -56.74
CA ALA A 90 30.46 -21.51 -56.12
C ALA A 90 30.60 -21.47 -54.57
N ALA A 91 31.76 -21.03 -54.08
CA ALA A 91 31.98 -20.91 -52.61
C ALA A 91 31.06 -19.83 -52.00
N LEU A 92 30.93 -18.69 -52.67
CA LEU A 92 30.03 -17.60 -52.22
C LEU A 92 28.56 -18.03 -52.26
N SER A 93 28.13 -18.71 -53.33
CA SER A 93 26.74 -19.19 -53.44
C SER A 93 26.43 -20.27 -52.37
N GLN A 94 27.37 -21.15 -52.08
CA GLN A 94 27.23 -22.15 -51.00
C GLN A 94 27.18 -21.46 -49.60
N LEU A 95 28.04 -20.46 -49.39
CA LEU A 95 28.06 -19.68 -48.17
C LEU A 95 26.71 -18.93 -47.97
N LEU A 96 26.18 -18.32 -48.99
CA LEU A 96 24.88 -17.66 -48.97
C LEU A 96 23.74 -18.64 -48.65
N THR A 97 23.76 -19.81 -49.25
CA THR A 97 22.71 -20.83 -49.02
C THR A 97 22.76 -21.38 -47.62
N VAL A 98 23.94 -21.79 -47.13
CA VAL A 98 24.10 -22.31 -45.76
C VAL A 98 23.78 -21.22 -44.73
N SER A 99 24.24 -19.99 -44.96
CA SER A 99 23.96 -18.85 -44.08
C SER A 99 22.48 -18.49 -44.07
N GLY A 100 21.81 -18.53 -45.24
CA GLY A 100 20.38 -18.28 -45.35
C GLY A 100 19.53 -19.30 -44.59
N VAL A 101 19.86 -20.57 -44.73
CA VAL A 101 19.20 -21.66 -43.99
C VAL A 101 19.45 -21.51 -42.50
N SER A 102 20.70 -21.25 -42.08
CA SER A 102 21.05 -21.06 -40.66
C SER A 102 20.33 -19.87 -40.07
N LEU A 103 20.23 -18.77 -40.80
CA LEU A 103 19.47 -17.58 -40.38
C LEU A 103 17.98 -17.87 -40.22
N ALA A 104 17.39 -18.62 -41.16
CA ALA A 104 15.98 -19.01 -41.09
C ALA A 104 15.68 -19.86 -39.83
N VAL A 105 16.54 -20.87 -39.57
CA VAL A 105 16.41 -21.72 -38.38
C VAL A 105 16.61 -20.90 -37.10
N TYR A 106 17.65 -20.06 -37.06
CA TYR A 106 17.91 -19.20 -35.92
C TYR A 106 16.74 -18.22 -35.64
N SER A 107 16.20 -17.63 -36.70
CA SER A 107 15.05 -16.71 -36.58
C SER A 107 13.80 -17.42 -36.05
N ALA A 108 13.51 -18.62 -36.54
CA ALA A 108 12.37 -19.42 -36.05
C ALA A 108 12.53 -19.79 -34.57
N LEU A 109 13.72 -20.23 -34.16
CA LEU A 109 14.03 -20.58 -32.77
C LEU A 109 13.96 -19.34 -31.86
N SER A 110 14.50 -18.20 -32.33
CA SER A 110 14.47 -16.94 -31.59
C SER A 110 13.05 -16.42 -31.33
N VAL A 111 12.20 -16.47 -32.36
CA VAL A 111 10.78 -16.09 -32.23
C VAL A 111 10.04 -17.04 -31.28
N ALA A 112 10.25 -18.34 -31.41
CA ALA A 112 9.64 -19.34 -30.52
C ALA A 112 10.06 -19.14 -29.07
N LEU A 113 11.35 -18.92 -28.80
CA LEU A 113 11.90 -18.65 -27.49
C LEU A 113 11.36 -17.34 -26.89
N ALA A 114 11.34 -16.26 -27.70
CA ALA A 114 10.79 -14.98 -27.28
C ALA A 114 9.30 -15.09 -26.91
N TRP A 115 8.54 -15.86 -27.67
CA TRP A 115 7.11 -16.09 -27.39
C TRP A 115 6.88 -16.91 -26.12
N TRP A 116 7.69 -17.94 -25.89
CA TRP A 116 7.67 -18.74 -24.68
C TRP A 116 8.04 -17.91 -23.44
N MET A 117 9.14 -17.13 -23.51
CA MET A 117 9.58 -16.25 -22.44
C MET A 117 8.54 -15.16 -22.11
N ALA A 118 8.00 -14.49 -23.13
CA ALA A 118 6.96 -13.48 -22.93
C ALA A 118 5.72 -14.09 -22.24
N GLY A 119 5.35 -15.31 -22.61
CA GLY A 119 4.29 -16.04 -21.95
C GLY A 119 4.57 -16.35 -20.48
N ARG A 120 5.79 -16.73 -20.16
CA ARG A 120 6.22 -17.06 -18.78
C ARG A 120 6.28 -15.81 -17.88
N VAL A 121 6.83 -14.73 -18.38
CA VAL A 121 6.99 -13.47 -17.63
C VAL A 121 5.63 -12.76 -17.40
N LEU A 122 4.72 -12.79 -18.38
CA LEU A 122 3.42 -12.12 -18.27
C LEU A 122 2.33 -12.96 -17.57
N ARG A 123 2.54 -14.24 -17.36
CA ARG A 123 1.55 -15.10 -16.69
C ARG A 123 1.18 -14.63 -15.29
N PRO A 124 2.12 -14.26 -14.41
CA PRO A 124 1.80 -13.73 -13.08
C PRO A 124 0.94 -12.47 -13.13
N VAL A 125 1.23 -11.54 -14.03
CA VAL A 125 0.43 -10.30 -14.22
C VAL A 125 -1.03 -10.65 -14.58
N GLY A 126 -1.21 -11.64 -15.43
CA GLY A 126 -2.54 -12.15 -15.76
C GLY A 126 -3.29 -12.74 -14.56
N VAL A 127 -2.61 -13.44 -13.68
CA VAL A 127 -3.19 -13.99 -12.44
C VAL A 127 -3.60 -12.86 -11.50
N ILE A 128 -2.70 -11.89 -11.26
CA ILE A 128 -2.99 -10.71 -10.41
C ILE A 128 -4.21 -9.98 -10.94
N THR A 129 -4.22 -9.63 -12.23
CA THR A 129 -5.34 -8.90 -12.85
C THR A 129 -6.66 -9.66 -12.79
N ALA A 130 -6.64 -10.98 -13.05
CA ALA A 130 -7.84 -11.81 -13.02
C ALA A 130 -8.42 -11.91 -11.60
N ARG A 131 -7.56 -12.06 -10.58
CA ARG A 131 -7.99 -12.09 -9.18
C ARG A 131 -8.47 -10.72 -8.71
N ALA A 132 -7.73 -9.65 -9.03
CA ALA A 132 -8.12 -8.28 -8.70
C ALA A 132 -9.51 -7.91 -9.27
N ARG A 133 -9.84 -8.35 -10.50
CA ARG A 133 -11.16 -8.13 -11.10
C ARG A 133 -12.30 -8.91 -10.46
N ARG A 134 -12.00 -10.02 -9.79
CA ARG A 134 -13.01 -10.83 -9.08
C ARG A 134 -13.27 -10.33 -7.66
N LEU A 135 -12.40 -9.45 -7.15
CA LEU A 135 -12.59 -8.87 -5.83
C LEU A 135 -13.84 -8.00 -5.83
N SER A 136 -14.76 -8.34 -4.94
CA SER A 136 -15.98 -7.62 -4.63
C SER A 136 -16.13 -7.53 -3.12
N GLY A 137 -17.06 -6.75 -2.63
CA GLY A 137 -17.32 -6.63 -1.18
C GLY A 137 -17.60 -7.96 -0.48
N SER A 138 -18.08 -8.98 -1.21
CA SER A 138 -18.35 -10.32 -0.69
C SER A 138 -17.14 -11.25 -0.63
N ASN A 139 -16.07 -10.99 -1.42
CA ASN A 139 -14.92 -11.88 -1.60
C ASN A 139 -13.60 -11.27 -1.13
N LEU A 140 -13.64 -10.31 -0.20
CA LEU A 140 -12.44 -9.63 0.34
C LEU A 140 -11.48 -10.57 1.09
N HIS A 141 -11.92 -11.78 1.44
CA HIS A 141 -11.08 -12.79 2.09
C HIS A 141 -10.15 -13.53 1.13
N GLU A 142 -10.39 -13.45 -0.19
CA GLU A 142 -9.50 -14.03 -1.18
C GLU A 142 -8.20 -13.24 -1.27
N ARG A 143 -7.07 -13.95 -1.49
CA ARG A 143 -5.74 -13.36 -1.66
C ARG A 143 -5.21 -13.71 -3.03
N ILE A 144 -4.34 -12.86 -3.54
CA ILE A 144 -3.60 -13.15 -4.77
C ILE A 144 -2.69 -14.36 -4.51
N ALA A 145 -2.00 -14.38 -3.38
CA ALA A 145 -1.14 -15.46 -2.90
C ALA A 145 -0.25 -16.01 -4.03
N LEU A 146 0.48 -15.11 -4.70
CA LEU A 146 1.28 -15.43 -5.87
C LEU A 146 2.42 -16.37 -5.49
N LYS A 147 2.41 -17.59 -6.04
CA LYS A 147 3.51 -18.54 -5.92
C LYS A 147 4.54 -18.25 -7.01
N ALA A 148 5.44 -17.32 -6.77
CA ALA A 148 6.54 -16.96 -7.67
C ALA A 148 7.84 -16.80 -6.87
N PRO A 149 9.01 -16.93 -7.51
CA PRO A 149 10.29 -16.57 -6.89
C PRO A 149 10.28 -15.11 -6.41
N PRO A 150 11.14 -14.77 -5.42
CA PRO A 150 11.30 -13.37 -4.99
C PRO A 150 11.61 -12.47 -6.17
N GLY A 151 10.96 -11.32 -6.23
CA GLY A 151 11.09 -10.32 -7.30
C GLY A 151 9.93 -9.33 -7.28
N GLU A 152 10.02 -8.30 -8.13
CA GLU A 152 9.08 -7.16 -8.18
C GLU A 152 7.59 -7.58 -8.28
N LEU A 153 7.29 -8.63 -9.06
CA LEU A 153 5.92 -9.12 -9.21
C LEU A 153 5.39 -9.82 -7.95
N LYS A 154 6.27 -10.46 -7.18
CA LYS A 154 5.91 -11.06 -5.89
C LYS A 154 5.65 -9.98 -4.86
N GLU A 155 6.52 -8.96 -4.78
CA GLU A 155 6.38 -7.81 -3.91
C GLU A 155 5.09 -7.02 -4.20
N LEU A 156 4.77 -6.82 -5.49
CA LEU A 156 3.50 -6.21 -5.90
C LEU A 156 2.30 -7.02 -5.41
N ALA A 157 2.33 -8.34 -5.56
CA ALA A 157 1.24 -9.21 -5.10
C ALA A 157 1.10 -9.17 -3.56
N ASP A 158 2.20 -9.18 -2.82
CA ASP A 158 2.21 -9.14 -1.36
C ASP A 158 1.72 -7.77 -0.84
N THR A 159 2.11 -6.67 -1.51
CA THR A 159 1.60 -5.32 -1.22
C THR A 159 0.10 -5.24 -1.44
N PHE A 160 -0.40 -5.85 -2.52
CA PHE A 160 -1.83 -5.91 -2.81
C PHE A 160 -2.59 -6.75 -1.76
N ASP A 161 -2.03 -7.90 -1.37
CA ASP A 161 -2.61 -8.75 -0.32
C ASP A 161 -2.64 -8.00 1.03
N GLY A 162 -1.59 -7.24 1.37
CA GLY A 162 -1.55 -6.37 2.55
C GLY A 162 -2.60 -5.25 2.52
N MET A 163 -2.88 -4.69 1.34
CA MET A 163 -3.98 -3.72 1.17
C MET A 163 -5.34 -4.38 1.39
N LEU A 164 -5.54 -5.58 0.86
CA LEU A 164 -6.78 -6.36 1.07
C LEU A 164 -7.01 -6.70 2.54
N ASP A 165 -5.95 -7.03 3.28
CA ASP A 165 -6.03 -7.25 4.73
C ASP A 165 -6.55 -6.01 5.47
N ARG A 166 -6.04 -4.83 5.13
CA ARG A 166 -6.50 -3.57 5.73
C ARG A 166 -7.96 -3.27 5.38
N ILE A 167 -8.36 -3.45 4.12
CA ILE A 167 -9.75 -3.24 3.70
C ILE A 167 -10.68 -4.23 4.41
N GLN A 168 -10.31 -5.50 4.50
CA GLN A 168 -11.09 -6.51 5.19
C GLN A 168 -11.27 -6.18 6.69
N GLN A 169 -10.20 -5.73 7.36
CA GLN A 169 -10.27 -5.28 8.75
C GLN A 169 -11.22 -4.08 8.92
N LEU A 170 -11.15 -3.10 8.01
CA LEU A 170 -12.04 -1.93 8.02
C LEU A 170 -13.51 -2.34 7.82
N VAL A 171 -13.80 -3.21 6.85
CA VAL A 171 -15.17 -3.70 6.59
C VAL A 171 -15.70 -4.48 7.80
N ALA A 172 -14.88 -5.39 8.35
CA ALA A 172 -15.25 -6.16 9.53
C ALA A 172 -15.48 -5.27 10.77
N ALA A 173 -14.68 -4.22 10.96
CA ALA A 173 -14.86 -3.25 12.02
C ALA A 173 -16.18 -2.47 11.83
N ARG A 174 -16.47 -2.03 10.61
CA ARG A 174 -17.72 -1.32 10.29
C ARG A 174 -18.96 -2.20 10.48
N GLN A 175 -18.88 -3.47 10.10
CA GLN A 175 -19.99 -4.43 10.33
C GLN A 175 -20.23 -4.66 11.82
N ARG A 176 -19.16 -4.87 12.61
CA ARG A 176 -19.27 -5.00 14.07
C ARG A 176 -19.83 -3.74 14.71
N PHE A 177 -19.41 -2.55 14.27
CA PHE A 177 -19.95 -1.29 14.75
C PHE A 177 -21.46 -1.18 14.48
N ALA A 178 -21.93 -1.46 13.24
CA ALA A 178 -23.35 -1.42 12.90
C ALA A 178 -24.17 -2.44 13.69
N ALA A 179 -23.67 -3.66 13.85
CA ALA A 179 -24.33 -4.72 14.61
C ALA A 179 -24.45 -4.34 16.10
N ASN A 180 -23.40 -3.80 16.70
CA ASN A 180 -23.39 -3.36 18.09
C ASN A 180 -24.33 -2.16 18.29
N ALA A 181 -24.30 -1.16 17.39
CA ALA A 181 -25.22 -0.02 17.43
C ALA A 181 -26.67 -0.45 17.39
N ALA A 182 -27.01 -1.36 16.47
CA ALA A 182 -28.35 -1.92 16.38
C ALA A 182 -28.76 -2.67 17.65
N HIS A 183 -27.84 -3.41 18.27
CA HIS A 183 -28.10 -4.12 19.52
C HIS A 183 -28.33 -3.16 20.70
N GLU A 184 -27.46 -2.16 20.85
CA GLU A 184 -27.53 -1.16 21.93
C GLU A 184 -28.77 -0.23 21.78
N LEU A 185 -29.28 -0.03 20.57
CA LEU A 185 -30.54 0.68 20.32
C LEU A 185 -31.79 -0.19 20.57
N ARG A 186 -31.72 -1.48 20.27
CA ARG A 186 -32.88 -2.40 20.45
C ARG A 186 -33.23 -2.60 21.92
N THR A 187 -32.23 -2.67 22.78
CA THR A 187 -32.43 -2.92 24.22
C THR A 187 -33.26 -1.84 24.91
N PRO A 188 -32.94 -0.52 24.81
CA PRO A 188 -33.78 0.53 25.42
C PRO A 188 -35.19 0.58 24.81
N LEU A 189 -35.33 0.37 23.49
CA LEU A 189 -36.65 0.30 22.85
C LEU A 189 -37.51 -0.84 23.40
N ALA A 190 -36.92 -2.01 23.63
CA ALA A 190 -37.62 -3.14 24.24
C ALA A 190 -38.03 -2.84 25.70
N VAL A 191 -37.18 -2.14 26.46
CA VAL A 191 -37.52 -1.70 27.83
C VAL A 191 -38.64 -0.69 27.84
N GLN A 192 -38.61 0.32 26.93
CA GLN A 192 -39.65 1.34 26.80
C GLN A 192 -40.99 0.66 26.42
N ARG A 193 -40.99 -0.26 25.46
CA ARG A 193 -42.18 -0.99 25.04
C ARG A 193 -42.75 -1.84 26.18
N ALA A 194 -41.93 -2.60 26.88
CA ALA A 194 -42.36 -3.39 28.03
C ALA A 194 -42.90 -2.53 29.18
N ALA A 195 -42.28 -1.38 29.47
CA ALA A 195 -42.76 -0.43 30.45
C ALA A 195 -44.13 0.14 30.09
N ALA A 196 -44.34 0.46 28.80
CA ALA A 196 -45.64 0.96 28.32
C ALA A 196 -46.73 -0.15 28.25
N GLU A 197 -46.43 -1.31 27.66
CA GLU A 197 -47.44 -2.39 27.44
C GLU A 197 -47.78 -3.14 28.73
N ILE A 198 -46.79 -3.47 29.55
CA ILE A 198 -46.98 -4.28 30.77
C ILE A 198 -47.10 -3.41 32.02
N GLY A 199 -46.29 -2.35 32.09
CA GLY A 199 -46.24 -1.50 33.27
C GLY A 199 -47.46 -0.63 33.47
N LEU A 200 -48.10 -0.18 32.37
CA LEU A 200 -49.30 0.64 32.37
C LEU A 200 -50.58 -0.17 32.15
N ALA A 201 -50.51 -1.51 32.06
CA ALA A 201 -51.68 -2.37 32.01
C ALA A 201 -52.41 -2.41 33.36
N ASP A 202 -53.69 -2.72 33.32
CA ASP A 202 -54.55 -3.00 34.48
C ASP A 202 -54.67 -1.85 35.48
N ASP A 203 -54.76 -0.60 35.03
CA ASP A 203 -54.97 0.62 35.81
C ASP A 203 -54.05 0.73 37.05
N PRO A 204 -52.73 0.90 36.82
CA PRO A 204 -51.74 0.90 37.91
C PRO A 204 -51.88 2.11 38.84
N PRO A 205 -51.47 1.99 40.12
CA PRO A 205 -51.54 3.08 41.04
C PRO A 205 -50.66 4.28 40.59
N PRO A 206 -51.03 5.54 40.98
CA PRO A 206 -50.32 6.76 40.52
C PRO A 206 -48.79 6.73 40.77
N GLU A 207 -48.33 6.13 41.86
CA GLU A 207 -46.93 6.01 42.21
C GLU A 207 -46.18 5.11 41.19
N LYS A 208 -46.82 4.01 40.72
CA LYS A 208 -46.25 3.15 39.70
C LYS A 208 -46.18 3.87 38.35
N VAL A 209 -47.23 4.63 38.02
CA VAL A 209 -47.24 5.46 36.81
C VAL A 209 -46.11 6.50 36.83
N ALA A 210 -45.90 7.20 37.97
CA ALA A 210 -44.82 8.11 38.11
C ALA A 210 -43.46 7.46 37.97
N TRP A 211 -43.22 6.30 38.58
CA TRP A 211 -41.99 5.54 38.44
C TRP A 211 -41.75 5.06 36.98
N ILE A 212 -42.80 4.59 36.31
CA ILE A 212 -42.68 4.19 34.88
C ILE A 212 -42.34 5.38 34.00
N ARG A 213 -43.00 6.53 34.23
CA ARG A 213 -42.71 7.77 33.50
C ARG A 213 -41.22 8.15 33.64
N ASP A 214 -40.72 8.17 34.86
CA ASP A 214 -39.32 8.55 35.15
C ASP A 214 -38.36 7.53 34.50
N LYS A 215 -38.68 6.24 34.52
CA LYS A 215 -37.94 5.19 33.85
C LYS A 215 -37.92 5.32 32.32
N LEU A 216 -39.04 5.73 31.73
CA LEU A 216 -39.16 5.97 30.29
C LEU A 216 -38.31 7.19 29.87
N ILE A 217 -38.32 8.28 30.68
CA ILE A 217 -37.50 9.47 30.44
C ILE A 217 -36.02 9.10 30.52
N ASP A 218 -35.57 8.45 31.58
CA ASP A 218 -34.19 7.99 31.73
C ASP A 218 -33.73 7.14 30.55
N THR A 219 -34.61 6.28 30.06
CA THR A 219 -34.30 5.38 28.94
C THR A 219 -34.23 6.14 27.61
N ALA A 220 -35.10 7.16 27.43
CA ALA A 220 -35.06 8.05 26.27
C ALA A 220 -33.76 8.88 26.25
N ASP A 221 -33.40 9.51 27.36
CA ASP A 221 -32.16 10.28 27.50
C ASP A 221 -30.90 9.45 27.25
N ASN A 222 -30.90 8.20 27.69
CA ASN A 222 -29.82 7.26 27.38
C ASN A 222 -29.74 6.91 25.90
N SER A 223 -30.89 6.78 25.23
CA SER A 223 -30.96 6.51 23.80
C SER A 223 -30.50 7.72 22.98
N GLU A 224 -30.85 8.92 23.38
CA GLU A 224 -30.43 10.17 22.74
C GLU A 224 -28.90 10.35 22.85
N ARG A 225 -28.34 10.14 24.01
CA ARG A 225 -26.87 10.16 24.22
C ARG A 225 -26.13 9.11 23.37
N LEU A 226 -26.75 7.95 23.18
CA LEU A 226 -26.20 6.90 22.29
C LEU A 226 -26.19 7.39 20.83
N ILE A 227 -27.32 7.95 20.34
CA ILE A 227 -27.45 8.47 18.98
C ILE A 227 -26.48 9.62 18.74
N GLU A 228 -26.36 10.57 19.66
CA GLU A 228 -25.36 11.65 19.61
C GLU A 228 -23.94 11.11 19.50
N GLY A 229 -23.60 10.13 20.33
CA GLY A 229 -22.28 9.48 20.28
C GLY A 229 -22.00 8.80 18.94
N LEU A 230 -22.98 8.16 18.32
CA LEU A 230 -22.88 7.57 17.00
C LEU A 230 -22.70 8.60 15.89
N LEU A 231 -23.43 9.72 15.97
CA LEU A 231 -23.30 10.84 15.04
C LEU A 231 -21.94 11.50 15.16
N LEU A 232 -21.44 11.71 16.37
CA LEU A 232 -20.10 12.27 16.61
C LEU A 232 -19.00 11.38 16.02
N LEU A 233 -19.10 10.07 16.17
CA LEU A 233 -18.16 9.13 15.54
C LEU A 233 -18.21 9.24 14.01
N ALA A 234 -19.42 9.29 13.42
CA ALA A 234 -19.58 9.39 11.98
C ALA A 234 -19.00 10.71 11.43
N VAL A 235 -19.28 11.84 12.08
CA VAL A 235 -18.78 13.16 11.67
C VAL A 235 -17.27 13.28 11.84
N SER A 236 -16.73 12.74 12.93
CA SER A 236 -15.27 12.76 13.18
C SER A 236 -14.49 11.93 12.16
N ASP A 237 -15.04 10.80 11.69
CA ASP A 237 -14.41 9.94 10.68
C ASP A 237 -14.38 10.61 9.27
N GLU A 238 -15.30 11.55 8.98
CA GLU A 238 -15.27 12.35 7.73
C GLU A 238 -14.18 13.43 7.74
N GLY A 239 -13.56 13.70 8.88
CA GLY A 239 -12.59 14.77 9.08
C GLY A 239 -13.21 16.13 9.40
N LEU A 240 -12.36 17.10 9.72
CA LEU A 240 -12.83 18.44 10.16
C LEU A 240 -13.38 19.24 8.99
N ARG A 241 -14.66 19.59 9.05
CA ARG A 241 -15.32 20.50 8.09
C ARG A 241 -15.01 21.96 8.40
N ARG A 242 -14.77 22.28 9.66
CA ARG A 242 -14.48 23.63 10.15
C ARG A 242 -13.22 23.60 11.01
N ARG A 243 -12.34 24.57 10.83
CA ARG A 243 -11.16 24.75 11.65
C ARG A 243 -11.12 26.20 12.13
N GLU A 244 -11.15 26.37 13.41
CA GLU A 244 -11.00 27.67 14.08
C GLU A 244 -9.99 27.56 15.22
N ARG A 245 -9.58 28.69 15.75
CA ARG A 245 -8.69 28.73 16.92
C ARG A 245 -9.50 28.49 18.17
N VAL A 246 -9.30 27.40 18.86
CA VAL A 246 -10.00 27.03 20.09
C VAL A 246 -9.04 27.12 21.26
N ALA A 247 -9.40 27.89 22.28
CA ALA A 247 -8.72 27.96 23.58
C ALA A 247 -9.10 26.67 24.36
N LEU A 248 -8.20 25.71 24.40
CA LEU A 248 -8.47 24.40 25.00
C LEU A 248 -8.63 24.50 26.52
N ASP A 249 -7.89 25.39 27.17
CA ASP A 249 -8.00 25.70 28.60
C ASP A 249 -9.37 26.25 28.97
N GLU A 250 -9.94 27.18 28.17
CA GLU A 250 -11.29 27.68 28.34
C GLU A 250 -12.35 26.60 28.13
N THR A 251 -12.17 25.77 27.11
CA THR A 251 -13.05 24.62 26.83
C THR A 251 -13.07 23.65 28.02
N VAL A 252 -11.91 23.34 28.59
CA VAL A 252 -11.81 22.45 29.76
C VAL A 252 -12.51 23.10 30.98
N THR A 253 -12.30 24.41 31.23
CA THR A 253 -12.94 25.08 32.34
C THR A 253 -14.46 25.08 32.18
N THR A 254 -14.98 25.43 31.02
CA THR A 254 -16.42 25.41 30.74
C THR A 254 -17.04 23.99 30.96
N VAL A 255 -16.38 22.95 30.49
CA VAL A 255 -16.88 21.57 30.64
C VAL A 255 -16.80 21.09 32.08
N THR A 256 -15.72 21.41 32.79
CA THR A 256 -15.59 21.02 34.22
C THR A 256 -16.57 21.73 35.11
N ASP A 257 -16.87 23.02 34.84
CA ASP A 257 -17.91 23.77 35.54
C ASP A 257 -19.30 23.19 35.31
N ALA A 258 -19.60 22.80 34.07
CA ALA A 258 -20.86 22.13 33.72
C ALA A 258 -21.05 20.80 34.44
N LEU A 259 -19.97 20.07 34.71
CA LEU A 259 -19.97 18.77 35.41
C LEU A 259 -19.78 18.88 36.94
N ALA A 260 -19.62 20.08 37.47
CA ALA A 260 -19.36 20.30 38.92
C ALA A 260 -20.49 19.81 39.82
N ALA A 261 -21.75 19.95 39.38
CA ALA A 261 -22.91 19.45 40.13
C ALA A 261 -22.90 17.90 40.21
N GLU A 262 -22.62 17.22 39.11
CA GLU A 262 -22.50 15.76 39.08
C GLU A 262 -21.31 15.26 39.92
N ALA A 263 -20.18 15.95 39.87
CA ALA A 263 -19.03 15.64 40.69
C ALA A 263 -19.35 15.73 42.19
N LYS A 264 -20.05 16.79 42.59
CA LYS A 264 -20.48 17.03 43.98
C LYS A 264 -21.48 15.92 44.44
N GLU A 265 -22.46 15.61 43.63
CA GLU A 265 -23.45 14.56 43.91
C GLU A 265 -22.78 13.19 44.13
N ARG A 266 -21.69 12.90 43.41
CA ARG A 266 -20.92 11.68 43.52
C ARG A 266 -19.82 11.73 44.58
N ASP A 267 -19.68 12.80 45.31
CA ASP A 267 -18.60 13.02 46.29
C ASP A 267 -17.21 12.89 45.66
N ILE A 268 -16.98 13.51 44.51
CA ILE A 268 -15.72 13.51 43.78
C ILE A 268 -15.12 14.89 43.69
N THR A 269 -13.83 15.01 44.04
CA THR A 269 -13.08 16.26 43.87
C THR A 269 -12.52 16.38 42.47
N VAL A 270 -12.78 17.50 41.77
CA VAL A 270 -12.21 17.80 40.46
C VAL A 270 -11.14 18.86 40.59
N GLU A 271 -9.92 18.55 40.24
CA GLU A 271 -8.76 19.45 40.24
C GLU A 271 -8.39 19.81 38.81
N VAL A 272 -8.37 21.10 38.45
CA VAL A 272 -8.06 21.59 37.11
C VAL A 272 -6.76 22.38 37.14
N ALA A 273 -5.79 21.99 36.33
CA ALA A 273 -4.54 22.71 36.10
C ALA A 273 -4.40 22.99 34.60
N ALA A 274 -5.00 24.09 34.19
CA ALA A 274 -5.05 24.52 32.80
C ALA A 274 -4.01 25.62 32.52
N ARG A 275 -3.16 25.42 31.52
CA ARG A 275 -2.29 26.47 30.96
C ARG A 275 -2.85 26.91 29.61
N PRO A 276 -2.75 28.18 29.24
CA PRO A 276 -3.27 28.68 27.97
C PRO A 276 -2.67 27.91 26.78
N VAL A 277 -3.53 27.25 26.03
CA VAL A 277 -3.15 26.47 24.83
C VAL A 277 -4.21 26.65 23.77
N THR A 278 -3.78 26.99 22.55
CA THR A 278 -4.66 27.10 21.39
C THR A 278 -4.48 25.91 20.45
N VAL A 279 -5.59 25.32 20.03
CA VAL A 279 -5.66 24.24 19.05
C VAL A 279 -6.44 24.73 17.83
N GLU A 280 -5.99 24.36 16.62
CA GLU A 280 -6.77 24.58 15.40
C GLU A 280 -7.72 23.40 15.19
N GLY A 281 -9.04 23.62 15.33
CA GLY A 281 -10.01 22.56 15.29
C GLY A 281 -11.45 23.01 15.30
N ASP A 282 -12.34 22.07 15.56
CA ASP A 282 -13.77 22.32 15.75
C ASP A 282 -14.09 22.41 17.25
N ALA A 283 -14.58 23.58 17.70
CA ALA A 283 -14.85 23.83 19.11
C ALA A 283 -15.88 22.86 19.70
N VAL A 284 -16.91 22.47 18.91
CA VAL A 284 -17.95 21.56 19.36
C VAL A 284 -17.36 20.15 19.58
N LEU A 285 -16.60 19.65 18.61
CA LEU A 285 -15.96 18.36 18.74
C LEU A 285 -14.95 18.29 19.89
N LEU A 286 -14.14 19.36 20.07
CA LEU A 286 -13.21 19.45 21.20
C LEU A 286 -13.96 19.54 22.54
N GLY A 287 -15.09 20.24 22.61
CA GLY A 287 -15.98 20.24 23.77
C GLY A 287 -16.48 18.83 24.13
N HIS A 288 -16.95 18.07 23.12
CA HIS A 288 -17.36 16.67 23.33
C HIS A 288 -16.20 15.74 23.74
N LEU A 289 -15.00 15.97 23.22
CA LEU A 289 -13.80 15.22 23.63
C LEU A 289 -13.53 15.43 25.13
N VAL A 290 -13.48 16.68 25.59
CA VAL A 290 -13.26 17.02 27.01
C VAL A 290 -14.37 16.45 27.86
N HIS A 291 -15.63 16.66 27.48
CA HIS A 291 -16.80 16.14 28.19
C HIS A 291 -16.72 14.61 28.37
N ASN A 292 -16.44 13.87 27.30
CA ASN A 292 -16.34 12.40 27.36
C ASN A 292 -15.22 11.92 28.28
N LEU A 293 -14.08 12.62 28.32
CA LEU A 293 -12.97 12.28 29.23
C LEU A 293 -13.34 12.52 30.68
N VAL A 294 -13.88 13.72 31.01
CA VAL A 294 -14.22 14.11 32.37
C VAL A 294 -15.41 13.28 32.89
N ALA A 295 -16.47 13.14 32.10
CA ALA A 295 -17.63 12.32 32.46
C ALA A 295 -17.25 10.83 32.67
N ASN A 296 -16.31 10.30 31.86
CA ASN A 296 -15.79 8.95 32.06
C ASN A 296 -15.00 8.84 33.37
N ALA A 297 -14.18 9.86 33.69
CA ALA A 297 -13.40 9.91 34.92
C ALA A 297 -14.28 10.02 36.19
N LEU A 298 -15.38 10.76 36.11
CA LEU A 298 -16.39 10.82 37.19
C LEU A 298 -17.15 9.49 37.35
N ARG A 299 -17.59 8.89 36.24
CA ARG A 299 -18.38 7.65 36.25
C ARG A 299 -17.61 6.46 36.81
N HIS A 300 -16.30 6.36 36.50
CA HIS A 300 -15.44 5.27 36.91
C HIS A 300 -14.60 5.58 38.16
N ASN A 301 -15.09 6.50 38.98
CA ASN A 301 -14.50 6.84 40.28
C ASN A 301 -15.25 6.18 41.45
N HIS A 302 -14.84 6.48 42.64
CA HIS A 302 -15.51 6.10 43.90
C HIS A 302 -15.79 7.37 44.76
N PRO A 303 -16.73 7.34 45.70
CA PRO A 303 -16.93 8.45 46.64
C PRO A 303 -15.62 8.79 47.39
N GLY A 304 -15.36 10.08 47.59
CA GLY A 304 -14.11 10.59 48.14
C GLY A 304 -12.92 10.53 47.17
N GLY A 305 -13.15 10.16 45.91
CA GLY A 305 -12.11 10.09 44.88
C GLY A 305 -11.79 11.45 44.24
N THR A 306 -10.75 11.45 43.41
CA THR A 306 -10.27 12.68 42.72
C THR A 306 -10.20 12.47 41.22
N VAL A 307 -10.57 13.51 40.45
CA VAL A 307 -10.32 13.63 39.02
C VAL A 307 -9.38 14.82 38.82
N THR A 308 -8.23 14.58 38.20
CA THR A 308 -7.25 15.62 37.88
C THR A 308 -7.25 15.86 36.36
N VAL A 309 -7.52 17.11 35.96
CA VAL A 309 -7.50 17.56 34.55
C VAL A 309 -6.33 18.49 34.33
N ARG A 310 -5.44 18.15 33.42
CA ARG A 310 -4.26 18.97 33.07
C ARG A 310 -4.27 19.32 31.59
N VAL A 311 -4.09 20.60 31.30
CA VAL A 311 -3.94 21.12 29.93
C VAL A 311 -2.60 21.84 29.82
N GLY A 312 -1.87 21.56 28.75
CA GLY A 312 -0.58 22.17 28.49
C GLY A 312 -0.09 21.94 27.08
N PRO A 313 1.15 22.35 26.77
CA PRO A 313 1.73 22.18 25.43
C PRO A 313 1.74 20.72 24.94
N ASP A 314 1.77 19.77 25.87
CA ASP A 314 1.77 18.32 25.58
C ASP A 314 0.36 17.76 25.35
N GLY A 315 -0.68 18.59 25.37
CA GLY A 315 -2.08 18.24 25.17
C GLY A 315 -2.92 18.25 26.45
N LEU A 316 -3.94 17.38 26.49
CA LEU A 316 -4.90 17.22 27.57
C LEU A 316 -4.66 15.88 28.29
N GLU A 317 -4.55 15.89 29.57
CA GLU A 317 -4.47 14.72 30.44
C GLU A 317 -5.61 14.72 31.45
N VAL A 318 -6.36 13.61 31.54
CA VAL A 318 -7.40 13.41 32.56
C VAL A 318 -7.07 12.13 33.32
N ALA A 319 -6.87 12.27 34.63
CA ALA A 319 -6.58 11.16 35.53
C ALA A 319 -7.68 11.02 36.58
N ASN A 320 -8.10 9.81 36.89
CA ASN A 320 -9.04 9.56 37.99
C ASN A 320 -8.50 8.48 38.94
N THR A 321 -8.91 8.57 40.17
CA THR A 321 -8.88 7.45 41.12
C THR A 321 -10.02 6.47 40.76
N GLY A 322 -9.96 5.23 41.25
CA GLY A 322 -11.02 4.28 40.96
C GLY A 322 -10.56 2.83 40.95
N PRO A 323 -11.36 1.90 40.41
CA PRO A 323 -11.02 0.50 40.34
C PRO A 323 -9.72 0.24 39.54
N ARG A 324 -9.01 -0.82 39.86
CA ARG A 324 -7.84 -1.25 39.06
C ARG A 324 -8.26 -1.65 37.67
N VAL A 325 -7.56 -1.12 36.68
CA VAL A 325 -7.73 -1.43 35.24
C VAL A 325 -6.68 -2.43 34.82
N ASP A 326 -7.10 -3.50 34.13
CA ASP A 326 -6.19 -4.49 33.58
C ASP A 326 -5.37 -3.85 32.44
N PRO A 327 -4.03 -3.86 32.51
CA PRO A 327 -3.18 -3.36 31.43
C PRO A 327 -3.47 -3.99 30.06
N ALA A 328 -3.88 -5.25 30.00
CA ALA A 328 -4.24 -5.94 28.76
C ALA A 328 -5.51 -5.36 28.10
N ALA A 329 -6.39 -4.71 28.86
CA ALA A 329 -7.61 -4.09 28.38
C ALA A 329 -7.37 -2.68 27.81
N LEU A 330 -6.26 -1.99 28.15
CA LEU A 330 -6.02 -0.60 27.79
C LEU A 330 -6.12 -0.30 26.28
N PRO A 331 -5.51 -1.07 25.37
CA PRO A 331 -5.62 -0.81 23.94
C PRO A 331 -7.07 -0.91 23.41
N LEU A 332 -7.88 -1.74 24.08
CA LEU A 332 -9.26 -2.02 23.66
C LEU A 332 -10.25 -0.97 24.17
N LEU A 333 -9.88 -0.12 25.13
CA LEU A 333 -10.76 0.90 25.71
C LEU A 333 -11.21 1.97 24.70
N PHE A 334 -10.44 2.16 23.64
CA PHE A 334 -10.74 3.12 22.57
C PHE A 334 -11.54 2.52 21.40
N GLU A 335 -11.82 1.21 21.44
CA GLU A 335 -12.72 0.58 20.48
C GLU A 335 -14.19 0.89 20.85
N PRO A 336 -15.05 1.21 19.85
CA PRO A 336 -16.49 1.44 20.12
C PRO A 336 -17.14 0.23 20.79
N PHE A 337 -18.03 0.48 21.77
CA PHE A 337 -18.77 -0.53 22.52
C PHE A 337 -17.91 -1.47 23.37
N ARG A 338 -16.64 -1.13 23.63
CA ARG A 338 -15.76 -1.88 24.54
C ARG A 338 -15.85 -1.37 25.95
N ARG A 339 -15.78 -2.30 26.90
CA ARG A 339 -15.82 -2.06 28.33
C ARG A 339 -14.70 -2.86 29.01
N ALA A 340 -14.09 -2.31 30.07
CA ALA A 340 -13.02 -2.98 30.82
C ALA A 340 -13.48 -4.26 31.56
N ARG A 341 -14.77 -4.40 31.80
CA ARG A 341 -15.36 -5.59 32.44
C ARG A 341 -16.65 -5.99 31.69
N ALA A 342 -16.76 -7.27 31.35
CA ALA A 342 -17.96 -7.88 30.80
C ALA A 342 -19.04 -8.09 31.88
N ARG A 343 -19.43 -7.04 32.62
CA ARG A 343 -20.58 -7.12 33.52
C ARG A 343 -21.84 -6.78 32.72
N ARG A 344 -22.87 -7.62 32.90
CA ARG A 344 -24.21 -7.41 32.37
C ARG A 344 -24.72 -6.02 32.76
N HIS A 345 -25.39 -5.35 31.85
CA HIS A 345 -26.05 -4.05 31.91
C HIS A 345 -26.46 -3.64 33.33
N ALA A 346 -25.62 -2.94 34.06
CA ALA A 346 -26.06 -2.25 35.25
C ALA A 346 -26.72 -0.92 34.83
N PRO A 347 -27.85 -0.53 35.46
CA PRO A 347 -28.45 0.76 35.20
C PRO A 347 -27.45 1.90 35.43
N GLY A 348 -27.24 2.77 34.44
CA GLY A 348 -26.30 3.89 34.52
C GLY A 348 -24.91 3.65 33.87
N GLU A 349 -24.60 2.42 33.43
CA GLU A 349 -23.37 2.18 32.66
C GLU A 349 -23.57 2.66 31.20
N GLY A 350 -22.71 3.56 30.73
CA GLY A 350 -22.76 4.10 29.36
C GLY A 350 -22.50 3.03 28.29
N ALA A 351 -22.88 3.29 27.05
CA ALA A 351 -22.78 2.40 25.89
C ALA A 351 -21.34 2.00 25.48
N GLY A 352 -20.31 2.46 26.17
CA GLY A 352 -18.91 2.19 25.80
C GLY A 352 -18.43 2.99 24.59
N LEU A 353 -19.06 4.13 24.30
CA LEU A 353 -18.69 5.03 23.19
C LEU A 353 -17.77 6.17 23.59
N GLY A 354 -17.74 6.60 24.87
CA GLY A 354 -17.05 7.82 25.28
C GLY A 354 -15.59 7.89 24.89
N LEU A 355 -14.78 6.87 25.22
CA LEU A 355 -13.35 6.85 24.86
C LEU A 355 -13.12 6.65 23.37
N SER A 356 -14.01 5.97 22.67
CA SER A 356 -13.91 5.86 21.20
C SER A 356 -14.22 7.17 20.49
N ILE A 357 -15.13 7.97 21.01
CA ILE A 357 -15.38 9.35 20.57
C ILE A 357 -14.12 10.20 20.78
N VAL A 358 -13.50 10.13 21.96
CA VAL A 358 -12.23 10.81 22.24
C VAL A 358 -11.17 10.46 21.19
N ALA A 359 -11.00 9.18 20.89
CA ALA A 359 -10.03 8.71 19.91
C ALA A 359 -10.35 9.20 18.48
N SER A 360 -11.62 9.18 18.10
CA SER A 360 -12.02 9.64 16.75
C SER A 360 -11.85 11.15 16.62
N VAL A 361 -12.27 11.93 17.61
CA VAL A 361 -12.09 13.39 17.61
C VAL A 361 -10.61 13.78 17.64
N ALA A 362 -9.78 13.13 18.45
CA ALA A 362 -8.33 13.37 18.49
C ALA A 362 -7.70 13.12 17.10
N ARG A 363 -8.01 12.01 16.46
CA ARG A 363 -7.52 11.69 15.10
C ARG A 363 -8.00 12.71 14.06
N ALA A 364 -9.25 13.13 14.11
CA ALA A 364 -9.78 14.16 13.21
C ALA A 364 -9.01 15.48 13.31
N HIS A 365 -8.48 15.80 14.51
CA HIS A 365 -7.64 16.96 14.77
C HIS A 365 -6.13 16.70 14.52
N GLY A 366 -5.75 15.53 13.98
CA GLY A 366 -4.34 15.17 13.72
C GLY A 366 -3.56 14.83 14.99
N GLY A 367 -4.26 14.52 16.07
CA GLY A 367 -3.72 14.13 17.36
C GLY A 367 -3.77 12.61 17.57
N ASP A 368 -3.37 12.19 18.77
CA ASP A 368 -3.39 10.80 19.20
C ASP A 368 -3.91 10.69 20.64
N VAL A 369 -4.32 9.49 21.05
CA VAL A 369 -4.83 9.21 22.39
C VAL A 369 -4.19 7.96 22.96
N GLY A 370 -3.82 8.03 24.25
CA GLY A 370 -3.31 6.90 24.99
C GLY A 370 -3.90 6.83 26.40
N ALA A 371 -3.85 5.65 27.00
CA ALA A 371 -4.26 5.45 28.38
C ALA A 371 -3.22 4.64 29.14
N ARG A 372 -3.13 4.89 30.43
CA ARG A 372 -2.33 4.08 31.37
C ARG A 372 -3.14 3.80 32.64
N ALA A 373 -2.98 2.60 33.16
CA ALA A 373 -3.54 2.25 34.47
C ALA A 373 -2.73 2.93 35.58
N ASN A 374 -3.40 3.49 36.57
CA ASN A 374 -2.75 4.11 37.71
C ASN A 374 -2.36 3.03 38.76
N PRO A 375 -1.16 3.12 39.39
CA PRO A 375 -0.70 2.12 40.36
C PRO A 375 -1.66 1.95 41.55
N GLY A 376 -2.30 3.03 42.02
CA GLY A 376 -3.30 3.05 43.08
C GLY A 376 -4.72 2.65 42.64
N GLY A 377 -4.94 2.36 41.38
CA GLY A 377 -6.25 2.18 40.74
C GLY A 377 -6.71 3.43 39.97
N GLY A 378 -7.66 3.25 39.10
CA GLY A 378 -8.09 4.30 38.17
C GLY A 378 -7.29 4.31 36.86
N LEU A 379 -7.55 5.31 36.02
CA LEU A 379 -7.03 5.47 34.68
C LEU A 379 -6.48 6.89 34.48
N THR A 380 -5.41 7.01 33.72
CA THR A 380 -4.98 8.29 33.13
C THR A 380 -5.13 8.19 31.61
N ALA A 381 -5.98 9.02 31.04
CA ALA A 381 -6.13 9.20 29.59
C ALA A 381 -5.38 10.47 29.17
N ARG A 382 -4.57 10.37 28.11
CA ARG A 382 -3.81 11.49 27.54
C ARG A 382 -4.19 11.64 26.08
N VAL A 383 -4.51 12.88 25.70
CA VAL A 383 -4.76 13.27 24.30
C VAL A 383 -3.68 14.25 23.89
N THR A 384 -2.93 13.91 22.85
CA THR A 384 -2.00 14.85 22.20
C THR A 384 -2.72 15.52 21.03
N LEU A 385 -2.62 16.84 20.93
CA LEU A 385 -3.19 17.62 19.84
C LEU A 385 -2.10 18.53 19.27
N PRO A 386 -2.10 18.81 17.96
CA PRO A 386 -1.21 19.82 17.39
C PRO A 386 -1.51 21.19 18.01
N THR A 387 -0.68 21.62 18.95
CA THR A 387 -0.86 22.90 19.68
C THR A 387 0.00 23.99 19.08
N ARG A 388 -0.54 25.22 18.98
CA ARG A 388 0.26 26.42 18.82
C ARG A 388 0.34 27.11 20.17
N LEU A 389 1.55 27.30 20.69
CA LEU A 389 1.75 28.19 21.84
C LEU A 389 1.27 29.59 21.47
N PRO A 390 0.50 30.31 22.33
CA PRO A 390 0.20 31.69 22.10
C PRO A 390 1.52 32.43 21.94
N ALA A 391 1.65 33.23 20.86
CA ALA A 391 2.81 34.11 20.70
C ALA A 391 3.00 34.93 21.97
N ALA A 392 4.20 34.80 22.57
CA ALA A 392 4.53 35.60 23.74
C ALA A 392 4.15 37.05 23.46
N ARG A 393 3.24 37.62 24.24
CA ARG A 393 2.93 39.08 24.16
C ARG A 393 4.26 39.78 24.39
N ALA A 394 4.82 40.35 23.33
CA ALA A 394 5.92 41.31 23.46
C ALA A 394 5.42 42.45 24.36
N GLN A 395 6.03 42.56 25.52
CA GLN A 395 5.87 43.69 26.43
C GLN A 395 6.58 44.91 25.86
#